data_8ca670058c78b1abccacfe7e63c6e7d8
#
_entry.id   8ca670058c78b1abccacfe7e63c6e7d8
#
_cell.length_a   1.000
_cell.length_b   1.000
_cell.length_c   1.000
_cell.angle_alpha   90.00
_cell.angle_beta   90.00
_cell.angle_gamma   90.00
#
_symmetry.space_group_name_H-M   'P 1'
#
loop_
_entity.id
_entity.type
_entity.pdbx_description
1 polymer ?
#
loop_
_entity_poly.entity_id
_entity_poly.type
_entity_poly.pdbx_seq_one_letter_code
_entity_poly.pdbx_strand_id
1 'polypeptide(L)'
;MAGLTEMRGPGARDEFWSWRERMYQFAEILTPDDLEAIAAFAQMEMLEAGYAAVAEFHYLHHGPGGTPYADPSEMSARIVAAASQSGIGLLFLPVLYEQQGVDGGSLVGAQKRFGCTVEQYANLLDAVSVAVGTLPDDSGVGVAAHSLRAVSRKSLADIERLLPAAPLHMHLAEQSAEVSDIEAAWGMRPVRWMLDHYDISQRWCLVHCTQATEEEARALAHVGAVVGLCPITESNLGDGIFRAVSYFGATGRFCIGSDS
;
A
#
# COMPACT_ATOMS: atom_id res chain seq x y z
N MET A 1 3.34 6.33 -14.41
CA MET A 1 1.85 6.31 -14.33
C MET A 1 1.29 7.56 -13.66
N ALA A 2 1.87 8.04 -12.57
CA ALA A 2 1.39 9.23 -11.86
C ALA A 2 1.08 10.41 -12.77
N GLY A 3 1.99 10.85 -13.63
CA GLY A 3 1.75 11.97 -14.53
C GLY A 3 0.60 11.79 -15.54
N LEU A 4 0.20 10.56 -15.87
CA LEU A 4 -0.94 10.30 -16.74
C LEU A 4 -2.26 10.23 -15.95
N THR A 5 -2.22 9.74 -14.72
CA THR A 5 -3.39 9.70 -13.83
C THR A 5 -3.72 11.07 -13.25
N GLU A 6 -2.72 11.95 -13.13
CA GLU A 6 -2.86 13.34 -12.67
C GLU A 6 -3.34 14.32 -13.75
N MET A 7 -3.48 13.88 -15.01
CA MET A 7 -4.01 14.74 -16.07
C MET A 7 -5.45 15.15 -15.81
N ARG A 8 -5.69 16.44 -15.63
CA ARG A 8 -7.03 17.01 -15.44
C ARG A 8 -7.90 16.80 -16.68
N GLY A 9 -9.06 16.20 -16.48
CA GLY A 9 -10.10 16.19 -17.51
C GLY A 9 -10.75 17.58 -17.63
N PRO A 10 -11.27 17.94 -18.83
CA PRO A 10 -11.96 19.23 -19.02
C PRO A 10 -13.18 19.30 -18.09
N GLY A 11 -13.14 20.20 -17.09
CA GLY A 11 -14.26 20.53 -16.23
C GLY A 11 -14.48 19.63 -14.99
N ALA A 12 -13.61 18.68 -14.70
CA ALA A 12 -13.71 17.85 -13.50
C ALA A 12 -12.90 18.43 -12.33
N ARG A 13 -13.43 18.36 -11.11
CA ARG A 13 -12.62 18.43 -9.91
C ARG A 13 -11.80 17.14 -9.86
N ASP A 14 -10.50 17.24 -9.55
CA ASP A 14 -9.69 16.08 -9.25
C ASP A 14 -10.20 15.52 -7.92
N GLU A 15 -10.81 14.35 -7.98
CA GLU A 15 -11.34 13.61 -6.85
C GLU A 15 -10.75 12.20 -6.87
N PHE A 16 -10.58 11.59 -5.71
CA PHE A 16 -10.14 10.21 -5.55
C PHE A 16 -10.82 9.24 -6.54
N TRP A 17 -12.10 9.41 -6.80
CA TRP A 17 -12.87 8.55 -7.68
C TRP A 17 -12.47 8.67 -9.16
N SER A 18 -12.20 9.87 -9.67
CA SER A 18 -11.77 10.09 -11.04
C SER A 18 -10.34 9.58 -11.28
N TRP A 19 -9.46 9.76 -10.29
CA TRP A 19 -8.11 9.17 -10.28
C TRP A 19 -8.18 7.64 -10.30
N ARG A 20 -9.00 7.04 -9.43
CA ARG A 20 -9.17 5.58 -9.32
C ARG A 20 -9.67 4.95 -10.62
N GLU A 21 -10.61 5.58 -11.33
CA GLU A 21 -11.07 5.09 -12.63
C GLU A 21 -9.94 5.05 -13.67
N ARG A 22 -9.11 6.07 -13.74
CA ARG A 22 -7.94 6.11 -14.63
C ARG A 22 -6.90 5.06 -14.25
N MET A 23 -6.58 4.96 -12.98
CA MET A 23 -5.66 3.95 -12.47
C MET A 23 -6.14 2.53 -12.86
N TYR A 24 -7.43 2.25 -12.75
CA TYR A 24 -8.00 0.98 -13.18
C TYR A 24 -7.87 0.73 -14.68
N GLN A 25 -8.02 1.76 -15.52
CA GLN A 25 -7.80 1.62 -16.96
C GLN A 25 -6.36 1.22 -17.28
N PHE A 26 -5.37 1.81 -16.62
CA PHE A 26 -3.97 1.39 -16.76
C PHE A 26 -3.74 0.00 -16.18
N ALA A 27 -4.27 -0.26 -15.00
CA ALA A 27 -4.13 -1.56 -14.36
C ALA A 27 -4.65 -2.71 -15.26
N GLU A 28 -5.70 -2.50 -16.05
CA GLU A 28 -6.24 -3.53 -16.95
C GLU A 28 -5.33 -3.87 -18.13
N ILE A 29 -4.48 -2.97 -18.59
CA ILE A 29 -3.65 -3.17 -19.78
C ILE A 29 -2.18 -3.48 -19.48
N LEU A 30 -1.71 -3.23 -18.27
CA LEU A 30 -0.30 -3.47 -17.88
C LEU A 30 0.07 -4.94 -18.02
N THR A 31 1.13 -5.18 -18.79
CA THR A 31 1.78 -6.48 -18.91
C THR A 31 2.94 -6.62 -17.90
N PRO A 32 3.45 -7.84 -17.66
CA PRO A 32 4.66 -8.03 -16.85
C PRO A 32 5.86 -7.22 -17.36
N ASP A 33 6.09 -7.19 -18.67
CA ASP A 33 7.20 -6.44 -19.27
C ASP A 33 7.04 -4.92 -19.11
N ASP A 34 5.81 -4.41 -19.24
CA ASP A 34 5.51 -2.99 -18.97
C ASP A 34 5.80 -2.64 -17.50
N LEU A 35 5.37 -3.51 -16.57
CA LEU A 35 5.59 -3.30 -15.15
C LEU A 35 7.09 -3.26 -14.80
N GLU A 36 7.88 -4.20 -15.33
CA GLU A 36 9.33 -4.22 -15.13
C GLU A 36 9.98 -2.93 -15.63
N ALA A 37 9.66 -2.52 -16.86
CA ALA A 37 10.22 -1.30 -17.46
C ALA A 37 9.84 -0.03 -16.68
N ILE A 38 8.59 0.09 -16.27
CA ILE A 38 8.10 1.23 -15.49
C ILE A 38 8.76 1.26 -14.11
N ALA A 39 8.82 0.12 -13.42
CA ALA A 39 9.46 0.02 -12.12
C ALA A 39 10.95 0.36 -12.18
N ALA A 40 11.69 -0.18 -13.15
CA ALA A 40 13.11 0.11 -13.33
C ALA A 40 13.35 1.62 -13.58
N PHE A 41 12.49 2.25 -14.40
CA PHE A 41 12.56 3.69 -14.65
C PHE A 41 12.27 4.51 -13.41
N ALA A 42 11.20 4.20 -12.67
CA ALA A 42 10.84 4.90 -11.45
C ALA A 42 11.92 4.75 -10.35
N GLN A 43 12.48 3.55 -10.21
CA GLN A 43 13.57 3.29 -9.27
C GLN A 43 14.85 4.05 -9.64
N MET A 44 15.15 4.19 -10.93
CA MET A 44 16.26 5.03 -11.40
C MET A 44 16.03 6.50 -11.02
N GLU A 45 14.84 7.06 -11.28
CA GLU A 45 14.52 8.43 -10.90
C GLU A 45 14.58 8.63 -9.37
N MET A 46 14.16 7.63 -8.58
CA MET A 46 14.31 7.66 -7.13
C MET A 46 15.78 7.73 -6.70
N LEU A 47 16.66 6.92 -7.29
CA LEU A 47 18.10 6.97 -7.01
C LEU A 47 18.71 8.32 -7.38
N GLU A 48 18.34 8.90 -8.54
CA GLU A 48 18.77 10.23 -8.95
C GLU A 48 18.30 11.33 -7.99
N ALA A 49 17.11 11.15 -7.38
CA ALA A 49 16.57 12.04 -6.36
C ALA A 49 17.18 11.81 -4.96
N GLY A 50 18.05 10.81 -4.79
CA GLY A 50 18.77 10.52 -3.55
C GLY A 50 18.11 9.48 -2.64
N TYR A 51 17.10 8.77 -3.08
CA TYR A 51 16.56 7.62 -2.36
C TYR A 51 17.52 6.44 -2.49
N ALA A 52 17.82 5.77 -1.39
CA ALA A 52 18.67 4.57 -1.37
C ALA A 52 17.85 3.27 -1.36
N ALA A 53 16.60 3.34 -0.94
CA ALA A 53 15.71 2.19 -0.86
C ALA A 53 14.25 2.62 -1.07
N VAL A 54 13.42 1.67 -1.51
CA VAL A 54 11.98 1.83 -1.71
C VAL A 54 11.22 0.71 -1.01
N ALA A 55 10.06 1.05 -0.42
CA ALA A 55 9.07 0.08 0.01
C ALA A 55 8.01 -0.02 -1.10
N GLU A 56 7.99 -1.14 -1.79
CA GLU A 56 7.10 -1.40 -2.92
C GLU A 56 5.81 -2.05 -2.43
N PHE A 57 4.72 -1.28 -2.38
CA PHE A 57 3.40 -1.72 -1.95
C PHE A 57 2.64 -2.33 -3.13
N HIS A 58 2.88 -3.62 -3.41
CA HIS A 58 2.51 -4.28 -4.64
C HIS A 58 1.26 -5.13 -4.53
N TYR A 59 0.18 -4.77 -5.24
CA TYR A 59 -1.07 -5.53 -5.27
C TYR A 59 -1.55 -5.96 -6.67
N LEU A 60 -0.74 -5.78 -7.72
CA LEU A 60 -1.06 -6.24 -9.07
C LEU A 60 -0.58 -7.69 -9.26
N HIS A 61 -1.41 -8.69 -8.88
CA HIS A 61 -1.01 -10.09 -8.85
C HIS A 61 -1.37 -10.88 -10.09
N HIS A 62 -2.48 -10.52 -10.76
CA HIS A 62 -3.06 -11.28 -11.85
C HIS A 62 -3.03 -10.52 -13.17
N GLY A 63 -3.22 -11.25 -14.28
CA GLY A 63 -3.43 -10.70 -15.60
C GLY A 63 -4.77 -9.99 -15.76
N PRO A 64 -5.04 -9.40 -16.94
CA PRO A 64 -6.31 -8.74 -17.25
C PRO A 64 -7.53 -9.57 -16.88
N GLY A 65 -8.55 -8.91 -16.33
CA GLY A 65 -9.76 -9.56 -15.85
C GLY A 65 -9.60 -10.46 -14.63
N GLY A 66 -8.42 -10.48 -13.98
CA GLY A 66 -8.11 -11.33 -12.83
C GLY A 66 -7.66 -12.75 -13.22
N THR A 67 -7.20 -12.95 -14.46
CA THR A 67 -6.70 -14.25 -14.91
C THR A 67 -5.36 -14.56 -14.24
N PRO A 68 -5.21 -15.70 -13.52
CA PRO A 68 -3.95 -16.07 -12.90
C PRO A 68 -2.85 -16.28 -13.95
N TYR A 69 -1.62 -15.88 -13.63
CA TYR A 69 -0.45 -16.31 -14.37
C TYR A 69 -0.09 -17.77 -14.02
N ALA A 70 0.69 -18.43 -14.90
CA ALA A 70 1.19 -19.77 -14.63
C ALA A 70 2.10 -19.79 -13.38
N ASP A 71 2.90 -18.75 -13.20
CA ASP A 71 3.62 -18.45 -11.95
C ASP A 71 2.84 -17.37 -11.20
N PRO A 72 2.29 -17.64 -10.00
CA PRO A 72 1.58 -16.62 -9.21
C PRO A 72 2.44 -15.42 -8.83
N SER A 73 3.77 -15.54 -8.83
CA SER A 73 4.70 -14.47 -8.51
C SER A 73 5.16 -13.66 -9.74
N GLU A 74 4.65 -13.92 -10.94
CA GLU A 74 5.11 -13.28 -12.20
C GLU A 74 5.23 -11.77 -12.08
N MET A 75 4.18 -11.09 -11.64
CA MET A 75 4.20 -9.61 -11.52
C MET A 75 5.18 -9.15 -10.43
N SER A 76 5.26 -9.85 -9.33
CA SER A 76 6.21 -9.56 -8.24
C SER A 76 7.67 -9.75 -8.68
N ALA A 77 7.94 -10.81 -9.46
CA ALA A 77 9.27 -11.09 -9.99
C ALA A 77 9.76 -9.96 -10.91
N ARG A 78 8.86 -9.27 -11.61
CA ARG A 78 9.19 -8.10 -12.46
C ARG A 78 9.70 -6.91 -11.65
N ILE A 79 9.10 -6.65 -10.49
CA ILE A 79 9.60 -5.62 -9.57
C ILE A 79 10.98 -5.99 -9.01
N VAL A 80 11.18 -7.26 -8.64
CA VAL A 80 12.48 -7.75 -8.17
C VAL A 80 13.54 -7.64 -9.28
N ALA A 81 13.19 -7.97 -10.54
CA ALA A 81 14.09 -7.80 -11.68
C ALA A 81 14.46 -6.32 -11.89
N ALA A 82 13.49 -5.41 -11.80
CA ALA A 82 13.73 -3.97 -11.86
C ALA A 82 14.68 -3.49 -10.75
N ALA A 83 14.50 -3.96 -9.51
CA ALA A 83 15.39 -3.62 -8.41
C ALA A 83 16.81 -4.18 -8.62
N SER A 84 16.94 -5.38 -9.18
CA SER A 84 18.22 -5.94 -9.57
C SER A 84 18.95 -5.11 -10.66
N GLN A 85 18.19 -4.52 -11.59
CA GLN A 85 18.74 -3.66 -12.65
C GLN A 85 19.14 -2.28 -12.12
N SER A 86 18.29 -1.64 -11.30
CA SER A 86 18.53 -0.30 -10.79
C SER A 86 19.55 -0.26 -9.66
N GLY A 87 19.64 -1.33 -8.87
CA GLY A 87 20.48 -1.41 -7.68
C GLY A 87 19.90 -0.70 -6.46
N ILE A 88 18.60 -0.30 -6.47
CA ILE A 88 17.95 0.28 -5.31
C ILE A 88 17.67 -0.80 -4.24
N GLY A 89 17.84 -0.49 -2.96
CA GLY A 89 17.36 -1.35 -1.88
C GLY A 89 15.83 -1.53 -1.93
N LEU A 90 15.35 -2.76 -1.79
CA LEU A 90 13.93 -3.09 -1.96
C LEU A 90 13.34 -3.72 -0.70
N LEU A 91 12.39 -3.05 -0.07
CA LEU A 91 11.44 -3.73 0.83
C LEU A 91 10.20 -4.11 0.01
N PHE A 92 10.11 -5.36 -0.42
CA PHE A 92 8.95 -5.82 -1.18
C PHE A 92 7.78 -6.15 -0.26
N LEU A 93 6.62 -5.58 -0.55
CA LEU A 93 5.39 -5.70 0.23
C LEU A 93 4.28 -6.27 -0.65
N PRO A 94 4.15 -7.60 -0.80
CA PRO A 94 2.96 -8.15 -1.43
C PRO A 94 1.74 -7.75 -0.59
N VAL A 95 0.64 -7.37 -1.25
CA VAL A 95 -0.52 -6.80 -0.57
C VAL A 95 -1.70 -7.75 -0.62
N LEU A 96 -2.26 -8.07 0.54
CA LEU A 96 -3.54 -8.76 0.62
C LEU A 96 -4.67 -7.80 0.26
N TYR A 97 -5.51 -8.20 -0.72
CA TYR A 97 -6.70 -7.48 -1.17
C TYR A 97 -7.83 -8.50 -1.40
N GLU A 98 -8.86 -8.53 -0.58
CA GLU A 98 -9.88 -9.59 -0.60
C GLU A 98 -11.26 -9.11 -1.05
N GLN A 99 -11.63 -7.85 -0.73
CA GLN A 99 -13.01 -7.40 -0.79
C GLN A 99 -13.14 -5.94 -1.22
N GLN A 100 -14.33 -5.61 -1.72
CA GLN A 100 -14.71 -4.24 -2.04
C GLN A 100 -15.52 -3.64 -0.88
N GLY A 101 -14.89 -2.74 -0.10
CA GLY A 101 -15.56 -2.06 1.00
C GLY A 101 -15.70 -2.88 2.28
N VAL A 102 -16.08 -2.22 3.35
CA VAL A 102 -16.12 -2.78 4.73
C VAL A 102 -17.15 -3.88 4.94
N ASP A 103 -18.12 -3.98 4.08
CA ASP A 103 -19.23 -4.93 4.08
C ASP A 103 -18.92 -6.25 3.35
N GLY A 104 -17.71 -6.40 2.81
CA GLY A 104 -17.24 -7.65 2.23
C GLY A 104 -17.72 -7.92 0.81
N GLY A 105 -17.99 -6.86 0.02
CA GLY A 105 -18.40 -7.00 -1.37
C GLY A 105 -17.36 -7.70 -2.25
N SER A 106 -17.83 -8.41 -3.30
CA SER A 106 -16.96 -9.09 -4.26
C SER A 106 -16.18 -8.09 -5.11
N LEU A 107 -14.94 -8.43 -5.45
CA LEU A 107 -14.09 -7.64 -6.34
C LEU A 107 -14.67 -7.57 -7.76
N VAL A 108 -14.66 -6.37 -8.35
CA VAL A 108 -15.20 -6.10 -9.69
C VAL A 108 -14.17 -5.40 -10.58
N GLY A 109 -14.32 -5.58 -11.90
CA GLY A 109 -13.45 -4.95 -12.90
C GLY A 109 -11.97 -5.20 -12.61
N ALA A 110 -11.17 -4.15 -12.69
CA ALA A 110 -9.72 -4.19 -12.48
C ALA A 110 -9.31 -4.68 -11.07
N GLN A 111 -10.18 -4.56 -10.06
CA GLN A 111 -9.89 -5.07 -8.72
C GLN A 111 -9.61 -6.57 -8.68
N LYS A 112 -10.16 -7.34 -9.65
CA LYS A 112 -9.89 -8.78 -9.76
C LYS A 112 -8.41 -9.10 -10.00
N ARG A 113 -7.65 -8.16 -10.54
CA ARG A 113 -6.19 -8.30 -10.71
C ARG A 113 -5.43 -8.24 -9.39
N PHE A 114 -6.04 -7.70 -8.35
CA PHE A 114 -5.45 -7.51 -7.02
C PHE A 114 -5.84 -8.63 -6.05
N GLY A 115 -6.95 -9.33 -6.36
CA GLY A 115 -7.61 -10.22 -5.43
C GLY A 115 -6.79 -11.45 -5.10
N CYS A 116 -6.61 -11.74 -3.80
CA CYS A 116 -6.06 -13.01 -3.34
C CYS A 116 -6.67 -13.40 -1.99
N THR A 117 -6.75 -14.69 -1.75
CA THR A 117 -7.08 -15.23 -0.43
C THR A 117 -5.85 -15.24 0.48
N VAL A 118 -6.03 -15.40 1.78
CA VAL A 118 -4.90 -15.52 2.74
C VAL A 118 -3.96 -16.67 2.36
N GLU A 119 -4.49 -17.80 1.87
CA GLU A 119 -3.68 -18.93 1.43
C GLU A 119 -2.85 -18.58 0.18
N GLN A 120 -3.46 -17.97 -0.83
CA GLN A 120 -2.74 -17.50 -2.02
C GLN A 120 -1.69 -16.45 -1.66
N TYR A 121 -2.02 -15.55 -0.74
CA TYR A 121 -1.11 -14.55 -0.22
C TYR A 121 0.11 -15.17 0.48
N ALA A 122 -0.10 -16.18 1.33
CA ALA A 122 1.01 -16.88 1.99
C ALA A 122 1.95 -17.55 0.98
N ASN A 123 1.39 -18.25 -0.03
CA ASN A 123 2.17 -18.85 -1.10
C ASN A 123 2.95 -17.82 -1.92
N LEU A 124 2.32 -16.67 -2.21
CA LEU A 124 2.98 -15.55 -2.90
C LEU A 124 4.13 -14.98 -2.05
N LEU A 125 3.91 -14.81 -0.75
CA LEU A 125 4.91 -14.30 0.19
C LEU A 125 6.15 -15.22 0.23
N ASP A 126 5.96 -16.53 0.24
CA ASP A 126 7.04 -17.52 0.19
C ASP A 126 7.83 -17.42 -1.14
N ALA A 127 7.13 -17.38 -2.28
CA ALA A 127 7.77 -17.27 -3.59
C ALA A 127 8.57 -15.95 -3.75
N VAL A 128 7.99 -14.84 -3.30
CA VAL A 128 8.65 -13.53 -3.33
C VAL A 128 9.85 -13.49 -2.39
N SER A 129 9.78 -14.13 -1.22
CA SER A 129 10.91 -14.21 -0.28
C SER A 129 12.13 -14.88 -0.91
N VAL A 130 11.92 -15.91 -1.72
CA VAL A 130 12.99 -16.57 -2.49
C VAL A 130 13.56 -15.62 -3.55
N ALA A 131 12.70 -14.92 -4.29
CA ALA A 131 13.13 -13.99 -5.34
C ALA A 131 13.93 -12.79 -4.76
N VAL A 132 13.41 -12.15 -3.70
CA VAL A 132 14.08 -11.03 -3.02
C VAL A 132 15.40 -11.46 -2.38
N GLY A 133 15.49 -12.71 -1.90
CA GLY A 133 16.76 -13.28 -1.38
C GLY A 133 17.90 -13.36 -2.39
N THR A 134 17.67 -13.08 -3.68
CA THR A 134 18.72 -12.95 -4.70
C THR A 134 19.29 -11.53 -4.83
N LEU A 135 18.63 -10.54 -4.20
CA LEU A 135 19.08 -9.15 -4.17
C LEU A 135 20.11 -8.94 -3.03
N PRO A 136 20.82 -7.79 -3.04
CA PRO A 136 21.71 -7.42 -1.94
C PRO A 136 21.01 -7.36 -0.55
N ASP A 137 21.82 -7.41 0.52
CA ASP A 137 21.37 -7.49 1.92
C ASP A 137 20.55 -6.27 2.41
N ASP A 138 20.50 -5.19 1.66
CA ASP A 138 19.65 -4.01 1.92
C ASP A 138 18.22 -4.19 1.40
N SER A 139 17.90 -5.37 0.88
CA SER A 139 16.58 -5.75 0.42
C SER A 139 15.93 -6.77 1.35
N GLY A 140 14.60 -6.78 1.38
CA GLY A 140 13.84 -7.68 2.23
C GLY A 140 12.38 -7.75 1.86
N VAL A 141 11.63 -8.56 2.59
CA VAL A 141 10.18 -8.75 2.40
C VAL A 141 9.44 -8.34 3.67
N GLY A 142 8.33 -7.66 3.48
CA GLY A 142 7.39 -7.35 4.55
C GLY A 142 6.00 -7.90 4.25
N VAL A 143 5.07 -7.62 5.14
CA VAL A 143 3.66 -7.99 5.03
C VAL A 143 2.85 -6.72 4.71
N ALA A 144 1.81 -6.83 3.89
CA ALA A 144 0.90 -5.71 3.71
C ALA A 144 -0.56 -6.15 3.58
N ALA A 145 -1.45 -5.40 4.23
CA ALA A 145 -2.88 -5.38 3.98
C ALA A 145 -3.22 -4.09 3.23
N HIS A 146 -4.08 -4.15 2.21
CA HIS A 146 -4.39 -2.93 1.48
C HIS A 146 -4.97 -1.84 2.41
N SER A 147 -6.04 -2.15 3.12
CA SER A 147 -6.70 -1.24 4.08
C SER A 147 -7.78 -2.00 4.86
N LEU A 148 -8.35 -1.40 5.88
CA LEU A 148 -9.49 -1.96 6.61
C LEU A 148 -10.75 -2.13 5.73
N ARG A 149 -10.83 -1.46 4.60
CA ARG A 149 -11.92 -1.61 3.61
C ARG A 149 -11.75 -2.86 2.74
N ALA A 150 -10.51 -3.26 2.49
CA ALA A 150 -10.19 -4.27 1.48
C ALA A 150 -9.79 -5.63 2.07
N VAL A 151 -9.67 -5.71 3.39
CA VAL A 151 -9.27 -6.94 4.09
C VAL A 151 -10.19 -7.18 5.28
N SER A 152 -10.61 -8.42 5.46
CA SER A 152 -11.42 -8.79 6.63
C SER A 152 -10.60 -8.72 7.93
N ARG A 153 -11.28 -8.50 9.05
CA ARG A 153 -10.62 -8.48 10.38
C ARG A 153 -9.87 -9.79 10.65
N LYS A 154 -10.46 -10.91 10.25
CA LYS A 154 -9.85 -12.23 10.41
C LYS A 154 -8.59 -12.34 9.58
N SER A 155 -8.64 -11.97 8.32
CA SER A 155 -7.51 -12.08 7.39
C SER A 155 -6.37 -11.15 7.78
N LEU A 156 -6.66 -9.94 8.28
CA LEU A 156 -5.65 -9.04 8.81
C LEU A 156 -4.91 -9.69 9.99
N ALA A 157 -5.64 -10.32 10.92
CA ALA A 157 -5.04 -11.04 12.04
C ALA A 157 -4.24 -12.28 11.61
N ASP A 158 -4.66 -12.94 10.52
CA ASP A 158 -3.95 -14.11 9.99
C ASP A 158 -2.62 -13.68 9.35
N ILE A 159 -2.62 -12.65 8.47
CA ILE A 159 -1.39 -12.22 7.79
C ILE A 159 -0.40 -11.51 8.71
N GLU A 160 -0.87 -10.82 9.75
CA GLU A 160 0.00 -10.17 10.76
C GLU A 160 1.00 -11.16 11.36
N ARG A 161 0.65 -12.44 11.43
CA ARG A 161 1.46 -13.51 12.04
C ARG A 161 2.40 -14.22 11.08
N LEU A 162 2.27 -14.01 9.76
CA LEU A 162 3.07 -14.74 8.77
C LEU A 162 4.56 -14.45 8.87
N LEU A 163 4.94 -13.17 9.06
CA LEU A 163 6.32 -12.73 9.26
C LEU A 163 6.40 -11.81 10.48
N PRO A 164 6.40 -12.33 11.72
CA PRO A 164 6.21 -11.52 12.92
C PRO A 164 7.33 -10.50 13.20
N ALA A 165 8.52 -10.69 12.61
CA ALA A 165 9.63 -9.76 12.73
C ALA A 165 9.75 -8.75 11.58
N ALA A 166 9.03 -8.98 10.47
CA ALA A 166 9.11 -8.12 9.29
C ALA A 166 8.18 -6.89 9.41
N PRO A 167 8.46 -5.80 8.70
CA PRO A 167 7.56 -4.66 8.61
C PRO A 167 6.17 -5.05 8.10
N LEU A 168 5.14 -4.36 8.60
CA LEU A 168 3.77 -4.49 8.12
C LEU A 168 3.23 -3.13 7.71
N HIS A 169 2.79 -3.02 6.47
CA HIS A 169 2.26 -1.78 5.90
C HIS A 169 0.77 -1.88 5.60
N MET A 170 0.03 -0.78 5.75
CA MET A 170 -1.35 -0.65 5.27
C MET A 170 -1.77 0.82 5.14
N HIS A 171 -2.67 1.11 4.19
CA HIS A 171 -3.34 2.41 4.14
C HIS A 171 -4.34 2.53 5.29
N LEU A 172 -4.35 3.68 5.95
CA LEU A 172 -5.21 3.91 7.10
C LEU A 172 -5.68 5.37 7.17
N ALA A 173 -6.97 5.58 7.30
CA ALA A 173 -7.58 6.90 7.50
C ALA A 173 -7.11 7.94 6.47
N GLU A 174 -7.02 7.54 5.21
CA GLU A 174 -6.65 8.40 4.09
C GLU A 174 -7.77 9.37 3.76
N GLN A 175 -8.95 8.84 3.46
CA GLN A 175 -10.13 9.57 2.99
C GLN A 175 -11.17 9.74 4.10
N SER A 176 -11.86 10.88 4.11
CA SER A 176 -12.97 11.10 5.04
C SER A 176 -14.10 10.08 4.87
N ALA A 177 -14.35 9.63 3.63
CA ALA A 177 -15.31 8.58 3.34
C ALA A 177 -14.92 7.24 4.00
N GLU A 178 -13.64 6.86 3.92
CA GLU A 178 -13.13 5.66 4.60
C GLU A 178 -13.39 5.71 6.11
N VAL A 179 -13.10 6.85 6.74
CA VAL A 179 -13.32 7.02 8.18
C VAL A 179 -14.80 6.85 8.51
N SER A 180 -15.68 7.47 7.73
CA SER A 180 -17.13 7.38 7.94
C SER A 180 -17.66 5.95 7.75
N ASP A 181 -17.19 5.24 6.72
CA ASP A 181 -17.61 3.87 6.43
C ASP A 181 -17.17 2.89 7.54
N ILE A 182 -15.92 3.00 8.00
CA ILE A 182 -15.40 2.18 9.09
C ILE A 182 -16.14 2.50 10.41
N GLU A 183 -16.35 3.77 10.72
CA GLU A 183 -17.04 4.19 11.93
C GLU A 183 -18.50 3.71 11.93
N ALA A 184 -19.19 3.79 10.79
CA ALA A 184 -20.54 3.28 10.64
C ALA A 184 -20.63 1.75 10.79
N ALA A 185 -19.66 1.01 10.19
CA ALA A 185 -19.67 -0.45 10.21
C ALA A 185 -19.15 -1.04 11.53
N TRP A 186 -18.17 -0.41 12.17
CA TRP A 186 -17.46 -0.98 13.33
C TRP A 186 -17.63 -0.18 14.61
N GLY A 187 -18.33 0.96 14.57
CA GLY A 187 -18.62 1.81 15.73
C GLY A 187 -17.41 2.60 16.26
N MET A 188 -16.33 2.67 15.48
CA MET A 188 -15.07 3.29 15.90
C MET A 188 -14.29 3.81 14.71
N ARG A 189 -13.59 4.92 14.87
CA ARG A 189 -12.68 5.47 13.86
C ARG A 189 -11.52 4.50 13.56
N PRO A 190 -11.02 4.43 12.31
CA PRO A 190 -10.03 3.43 11.89
C PRO A 190 -8.76 3.42 12.72
N VAL A 191 -8.16 4.58 13.00
CA VAL A 191 -6.92 4.65 13.80
C VAL A 191 -7.16 4.16 15.23
N ARG A 192 -8.26 4.58 15.86
CA ARG A 192 -8.60 4.14 17.20
C ARG A 192 -8.86 2.64 17.24
N TRP A 193 -9.59 2.14 16.25
CA TRP A 193 -9.87 0.71 16.14
C TRP A 193 -8.58 -0.11 16.02
N MET A 194 -7.62 0.32 15.22
CA MET A 194 -6.31 -0.35 15.11
C MET A 194 -5.56 -0.37 16.44
N LEU A 195 -5.49 0.77 17.13
CA LEU A 195 -4.82 0.89 18.43
C LEU A 195 -5.44 0.00 19.53
N ASP A 196 -6.76 -0.23 19.46
CA ASP A 196 -7.47 -1.03 20.46
C ASP A 196 -7.44 -2.55 20.19
N HIS A 197 -7.15 -2.97 18.93
CA HIS A 197 -7.25 -4.38 18.54
C HIS A 197 -5.91 -5.02 18.15
N TYR A 198 -4.86 -4.22 17.89
CA TYR A 198 -3.54 -4.70 17.50
C TYR A 198 -2.44 -4.12 18.39
N ASP A 199 -1.37 -4.89 18.57
CA ASP A 199 -0.14 -4.41 19.22
C ASP A 199 0.67 -3.58 18.21
N ILE A 200 0.20 -2.36 17.99
CA ILE A 200 0.85 -1.42 17.05
C ILE A 200 2.20 -1.01 17.63
N SER A 201 3.24 -1.12 16.83
CA SER A 201 4.61 -0.85 17.22
C SER A 201 5.42 -0.29 16.04
N GLN A 202 6.72 -0.15 16.19
CA GLN A 202 7.66 0.26 15.13
C GLN A 202 7.66 -0.65 13.88
N ARG A 203 7.07 -1.84 13.98
CA ARG A 203 6.87 -2.77 12.87
C ARG A 203 5.82 -2.26 11.89
N TRP A 204 4.85 -1.47 12.35
CA TRP A 204 3.74 -1.01 11.56
C TRP A 204 4.07 0.31 10.86
N CYS A 205 3.89 0.33 9.54
CA CYS A 205 3.85 1.54 8.73
C CYS A 205 2.40 1.79 8.27
N LEU A 206 1.80 2.82 8.83
CA LEU A 206 0.43 3.22 8.54
C LEU A 206 0.48 4.37 7.55
N VAL A 207 0.07 4.08 6.31
CA VAL A 207 0.21 5.01 5.18
C VAL A 207 -0.91 6.04 5.22
N HIS A 208 -0.58 7.28 4.91
CA HIS A 208 -1.37 8.50 4.96
C HIS A 208 -1.73 8.95 6.38
N CYS A 209 -2.65 8.30 7.04
CA CYS A 209 -3.24 8.75 8.32
C CYS A 209 -3.75 10.20 8.27
N THR A 210 -4.09 10.71 7.09
CA THR A 210 -4.43 12.11 6.81
C THR A 210 -5.60 12.58 7.66
N GLN A 211 -6.58 11.71 7.87
CA GLN A 211 -7.79 11.99 8.65
C GLN A 211 -7.63 11.67 10.15
N ALA A 212 -6.42 11.32 10.62
CA ALA A 212 -6.19 11.13 12.05
C ALA A 212 -6.45 12.41 12.84
N THR A 213 -7.08 12.30 14.01
CA THR A 213 -7.19 13.41 14.94
C THR A 213 -5.85 13.69 15.61
N GLU A 214 -5.72 14.83 16.27
CA GLU A 214 -4.49 15.14 17.02
C GLU A 214 -4.20 14.11 18.13
N GLU A 215 -5.26 13.60 18.78
CA GLU A 215 -5.13 12.57 19.81
C GLU A 215 -4.66 11.25 19.21
N GLU A 216 -5.28 10.83 18.09
CA GLU A 216 -4.87 9.63 17.35
C GLU A 216 -3.43 9.72 16.85
N ALA A 217 -3.02 10.88 16.31
CA ALA A 217 -1.65 11.09 15.86
C ALA A 217 -0.63 10.99 17.02
N ARG A 218 -0.92 11.59 18.19
CA ARG A 218 -0.07 11.43 19.37
C ARG A 218 -0.02 9.98 19.86
N ALA A 219 -1.15 9.28 19.84
CA ALA A 219 -1.20 7.87 20.24
C ALA A 219 -0.36 6.97 19.32
N LEU A 220 -0.43 7.17 18.00
CA LEU A 220 0.42 6.48 17.02
C LEU A 220 1.91 6.73 17.28
N ALA A 221 2.28 7.97 17.58
CA ALA A 221 3.67 8.29 17.93
C ALA A 221 4.13 7.57 19.21
N HIS A 222 3.29 7.52 20.24
CA HIS A 222 3.61 6.89 21.53
C HIS A 222 3.82 5.37 21.43
N VAL A 223 3.05 4.68 20.57
CA VAL A 223 3.24 3.23 20.33
C VAL A 223 4.40 2.94 19.37
N GLY A 224 5.01 3.98 18.82
CA GLY A 224 6.17 3.85 17.93
C GLY A 224 5.84 3.48 16.50
N ALA A 225 4.57 3.57 16.07
CA ALA A 225 4.18 3.36 14.67
C ALA A 225 4.96 4.29 13.74
N VAL A 226 5.23 3.84 12.53
CA VAL A 226 5.73 4.69 11.45
C VAL A 226 4.54 5.19 10.64
N VAL A 227 4.51 6.47 10.27
CA VAL A 227 3.51 7.01 9.35
C VAL A 227 4.16 7.22 7.98
N GLY A 228 3.57 6.62 6.94
CA GLY A 228 3.96 6.81 5.55
C GLY A 228 3.23 8.02 4.98
N LEU A 229 3.93 9.12 4.76
CA LEU A 229 3.36 10.35 4.21
C LEU A 229 3.54 10.37 2.69
N CYS A 230 2.46 10.65 1.96
CA CYS A 230 2.46 10.80 0.50
C CYS A 230 1.98 12.20 0.09
N PRO A 231 2.76 13.25 0.36
CA PRO A 231 2.29 14.64 0.30
C PRO A 231 1.80 15.07 -1.08
N ILE A 232 2.33 14.48 -2.15
CA ILE A 232 1.92 14.80 -3.52
C ILE A 232 0.51 14.25 -3.78
N THR A 233 0.29 12.97 -3.49
CA THR A 233 -1.02 12.33 -3.63
C THR A 233 -2.07 12.98 -2.74
N GLU A 234 -1.78 13.15 -1.46
CA GLU A 234 -2.66 13.78 -0.47
C GLU A 234 -3.08 15.20 -0.90
N SER A 235 -2.15 15.94 -1.51
CA SER A 235 -2.43 17.27 -2.06
C SER A 235 -3.27 17.21 -3.34
N ASN A 236 -2.93 16.32 -4.28
CA ASN A 236 -3.60 16.21 -5.57
C ASN A 236 -5.03 15.71 -5.42
N LEU A 237 -5.28 14.77 -4.52
CA LEU A 237 -6.60 14.22 -4.23
C LEU A 237 -7.42 15.11 -3.27
N GLY A 238 -6.78 16.07 -2.62
CA GLY A 238 -7.45 16.96 -1.67
C GLY A 238 -7.83 16.28 -0.36
N ASP A 239 -7.08 15.25 0.05
CA ASP A 239 -7.35 14.44 1.24
C ASP A 239 -7.22 15.22 2.53
N GLY A 240 -6.42 16.28 2.52
CA GLY A 240 -6.15 17.12 3.67
C GLY A 240 -4.68 17.11 4.07
N ILE A 241 -4.42 17.51 5.31
CA ILE A 241 -3.07 17.61 5.87
C ILE A 241 -2.99 16.76 7.14
N PHE A 242 -2.06 15.82 7.16
CA PHE A 242 -1.78 15.01 8.35
C PHE A 242 -1.43 15.88 9.56
N ARG A 243 -1.75 15.44 10.76
CA ARG A 243 -1.49 16.14 12.04
C ARG A 243 -0.01 16.10 12.45
N ALA A 244 0.87 16.49 11.52
CA ALA A 244 2.32 16.39 11.62
C ALA A 244 2.88 17.07 12.89
N VAL A 245 2.38 18.26 13.25
CA VAL A 245 2.84 19.00 14.44
C VAL A 245 2.60 18.18 15.72
N SER A 246 1.41 17.59 15.86
CA SER A 246 1.07 16.76 17.02
C SER A 246 1.87 15.46 17.05
N TYR A 247 2.08 14.83 15.87
CA TYR A 247 2.80 13.57 15.72
C TYR A 247 4.29 13.72 15.99
N PHE A 248 4.95 14.70 15.34
CA PHE A 248 6.39 14.94 15.53
C PHE A 248 6.72 15.53 16.90
N GLY A 249 5.81 16.35 17.46
CA GLY A 249 5.93 16.82 18.84
C GLY A 249 5.92 15.70 19.89
N ALA A 250 5.33 14.55 19.55
CA ALA A 250 5.36 13.30 20.32
C ALA A 250 6.46 12.32 19.86
N THR A 251 7.47 12.80 19.12
CA THR A 251 8.60 12.01 18.60
C THR A 251 8.23 10.90 17.61
N GLY A 252 7.13 11.10 16.86
CA GLY A 252 6.67 10.16 15.85
C GLY A 252 7.67 9.98 14.70
N ARG A 253 7.72 8.78 14.14
CA ARG A 253 8.61 8.36 13.06
C ARG A 253 7.84 8.31 11.74
N PHE A 254 8.48 8.70 10.64
CA PHE A 254 7.84 8.73 9.34
C PHE A 254 8.75 8.26 8.21
N CYS A 255 8.14 7.91 7.10
CA CYS A 255 8.78 7.81 5.79
C CYS A 255 7.97 8.62 4.77
N ILE A 256 8.58 8.88 3.62
CA ILE A 256 7.93 9.60 2.52
C ILE A 256 7.72 8.63 1.36
N GLY A 257 6.50 8.60 0.83
CA GLY A 257 6.13 7.84 -0.35
C GLY A 257 5.78 8.76 -1.52
N SER A 258 6.04 8.31 -2.74
CA SER A 258 5.54 8.95 -3.97
C SER A 258 4.09 8.57 -4.25
N ASP A 259 3.69 7.37 -3.83
CA ASP A 259 2.35 6.81 -4.06
C ASP A 259 2.01 6.75 -5.57
N SER A 260 2.98 6.34 -6.39
CA SER A 260 2.91 6.35 -7.86
C SER A 260 2.87 4.95 -8.46
#